data_5e0d78a37e94dbc30db9ef4d69987e2e
#
_entry.id   5e0d78a37e94dbc30db9ef4d69987e2e
#
_cell.length_a   1.000
_cell.length_b   1.000
_cell.length_c   1.000
_cell.angle_alpha   90.00
_cell.angle_beta   90.00
_cell.angle_gamma   90.00
#
_symmetry.space_group_name_H-M   'P 1'
#
loop_
_entity.id
_entity.type
_entity.pdbx_description
1 polymer ?
#
loop_
_entity_poly.entity_id
_entity_poly.type
_entity_poly.pdbx_seq_one_letter_code
_entity_poly.pdbx_strand_id
1 'polypeptide(L)'
;ALLNASVQDLMKLDRTEAVYEAILSRQNVPVEYLREALTGLAGLQKKDAVSLLLSMIGANDASGQTSNISSLGQLLTEQPAAALKKARNTLEDLATKGKAEETRRLGYAAIMTADGSGENALFAASQSKDSLRDWLAAVPSISNAELRGNLFSSVRSLMFELPPNLKAEASGGSLLQPGIAVDYFQPSASNVAIE
;
A
#
# COMPACT_ATOMS: atom_id res chain seq x y z
N ALA A 1 -11.75 20.25 -18.60
CA ALA A 1 -11.03 21.40 -18.00
C ALA A 1 -10.26 21.01 -16.75
N LEU A 2 -10.82 20.21 -15.81
CA LEU A 2 -10.15 19.83 -14.55
C LEU A 2 -8.91 18.95 -14.76
N LEU A 3 -8.88 18.11 -15.78
CA LEU A 3 -7.76 17.19 -16.05
C LEU A 3 -6.42 17.90 -16.31
N ASN A 4 -6.45 19.12 -16.84
CA ASN A 4 -5.25 19.89 -17.19
C ASN A 4 -4.91 21.01 -16.18
N ALA A 5 -5.75 21.24 -15.17
CA ALA A 5 -5.50 22.24 -14.14
C ALA A 5 -4.35 21.79 -13.21
N SER A 6 -3.50 22.69 -12.74
CA SER A 6 -2.51 22.33 -11.71
C SER A 6 -3.19 21.96 -10.38
N VAL A 7 -2.45 21.27 -9.47
CA VAL A 7 -2.98 21.01 -8.12
C VAL A 7 -3.33 22.32 -7.42
N GLN A 8 -2.48 23.34 -7.55
CA GLN A 8 -2.71 24.66 -6.97
C GLN A 8 -3.97 25.34 -7.50
N ASP A 9 -4.27 25.16 -8.80
CA ASP A 9 -5.48 25.70 -9.39
C ASP A 9 -6.73 24.93 -8.93
N LEU A 10 -6.64 23.59 -8.82
CA LEU A 10 -7.71 22.77 -8.26
C LEU A 10 -8.04 23.18 -6.82
N MET A 11 -7.01 23.53 -6.04
CA MET A 11 -7.19 23.97 -4.64
C MET A 11 -7.86 25.34 -4.52
N LYS A 12 -7.98 26.12 -5.59
CA LYS A 12 -8.71 27.41 -5.62
C LYS A 12 -10.18 27.25 -6.02
N LEU A 13 -10.56 26.09 -6.57
CA LEU A 13 -11.92 25.83 -7.01
C LEU A 13 -12.84 25.45 -5.85
N ASP A 14 -14.15 25.57 -6.07
CA ASP A 14 -15.16 25.09 -5.15
C ASP A 14 -14.98 23.56 -4.89
N ARG A 15 -15.19 23.15 -3.66
CA ARG A 15 -15.00 21.76 -3.18
C ARG A 15 -16.15 20.85 -3.66
N THR A 16 -16.14 20.54 -4.95
CA THR A 16 -17.11 19.62 -5.58
C THR A 16 -16.53 18.20 -5.69
N GLU A 17 -17.38 17.20 -5.91
CA GLU A 17 -16.94 15.81 -6.15
C GLU A 17 -15.90 15.74 -7.25
N ALA A 18 -16.14 16.41 -8.38
CA ALA A 18 -15.24 16.41 -9.53
C ALA A 18 -13.85 17.00 -9.21
N VAL A 19 -13.77 18.00 -8.33
CA VAL A 19 -12.49 18.59 -7.88
C VAL A 19 -11.76 17.60 -6.97
N TYR A 20 -12.45 16.99 -6.00
CA TYR A 20 -11.84 16.00 -5.13
C TYR A 20 -11.36 14.76 -5.89
N GLU A 21 -12.15 14.24 -6.83
CA GLU A 21 -11.73 13.14 -7.71
C GLU A 21 -10.52 13.52 -8.55
N ALA A 22 -10.48 14.73 -9.10
CA ALA A 22 -9.33 15.22 -9.85
C ALA A 22 -8.06 15.32 -8.99
N ILE A 23 -8.16 15.70 -7.72
CA ILE A 23 -7.04 15.73 -6.77
C ILE A 23 -6.54 14.31 -6.48
N LEU A 24 -7.44 13.39 -6.14
CA LEU A 24 -7.10 12.00 -5.80
C LEU A 24 -6.54 11.20 -6.99
N SER A 25 -6.87 11.61 -8.23
CA SER A 25 -6.39 10.95 -9.44
C SER A 25 -4.99 11.38 -9.87
N ARG A 26 -4.38 12.36 -9.20
CA ARG A 26 -3.09 12.94 -9.61
C ARG A 26 -1.92 12.35 -8.86
N GLN A 27 -0.77 12.41 -9.53
CA GLN A 27 0.53 12.13 -8.94
C GLN A 27 1.10 13.36 -8.24
N ASN A 28 1.99 13.14 -7.28
CA ASN A 28 2.78 14.18 -6.62
C ASN A 28 1.93 15.28 -5.95
N VAL A 29 0.74 14.91 -5.48
CA VAL A 29 -0.10 15.80 -4.68
C VAL A 29 0.39 15.71 -3.22
N PRO A 30 0.61 16.84 -2.52
CA PRO A 30 0.88 16.83 -1.10
C PRO A 30 -0.19 16.05 -0.33
N VAL A 31 0.24 15.23 0.64
CA VAL A 31 -0.64 14.28 1.34
C VAL A 31 -1.79 14.97 2.08
N GLU A 32 -1.60 16.21 2.51
CA GLU A 32 -2.63 17.02 3.17
C GLU A 32 -3.84 17.25 2.26
N TYR A 33 -3.59 17.55 0.99
CA TYR A 33 -4.65 17.75 0.00
C TYR A 33 -5.33 16.44 -0.39
N LEU A 34 -4.58 15.34 -0.42
CA LEU A 34 -5.15 14.01 -0.63
C LEU A 34 -6.09 13.62 0.52
N ARG A 35 -5.70 13.89 1.77
CA ARG A 35 -6.56 13.63 2.95
C ARG A 35 -7.81 14.50 2.95
N GLU A 36 -7.66 15.79 2.62
CA GLU A 36 -8.80 16.71 2.46
C GLU A 36 -9.75 16.19 1.38
N ALA A 37 -9.22 15.85 0.21
CA ALA A 37 -10.01 15.37 -0.91
C ALA A 37 -10.74 14.05 -0.59
N LEU A 38 -10.06 13.11 0.07
CA LEU A 38 -10.68 11.86 0.50
C LEU A 38 -11.83 12.11 1.49
N THR A 39 -11.60 12.94 2.50
CA THR A 39 -12.62 13.26 3.51
C THR A 39 -13.82 13.97 2.88
N GLY A 40 -13.55 14.96 2.02
CA GLY A 40 -14.59 15.71 1.33
C GLY A 40 -15.40 14.83 0.38
N LEU A 41 -14.74 14.01 -0.43
CA LEU A 41 -15.43 13.12 -1.37
C LEU A 41 -16.26 12.04 -0.65
N ALA A 42 -15.70 11.44 0.40
CA ALA A 42 -16.42 10.47 1.24
C ALA A 42 -17.69 11.08 1.85
N GLY A 43 -17.59 12.30 2.35
CA GLY A 43 -18.74 13.05 2.89
C GLY A 43 -19.82 13.34 1.85
N LEU A 44 -19.43 13.83 0.65
CA LEU A 44 -20.37 14.13 -0.43
C LEU A 44 -21.06 12.87 -0.97
N GLN A 45 -20.32 11.79 -1.15
CA GLN A 45 -20.85 10.52 -1.64
C GLN A 45 -21.51 9.66 -0.56
N LYS A 46 -21.44 10.07 0.71
CA LYS A 46 -21.91 9.30 1.88
C LYS A 46 -21.35 7.87 1.91
N LYS A 47 -20.09 7.73 1.55
CA LYS A 47 -19.33 6.47 1.58
C LYS A 47 -18.26 6.54 2.66
N ASP A 48 -17.85 5.39 3.19
CA ASP A 48 -16.66 5.34 4.03
C ASP A 48 -15.37 5.47 3.19
N ALA A 49 -14.34 6.02 3.81
CA ALA A 49 -13.08 6.31 3.13
C ALA A 49 -12.39 5.05 2.57
N VAL A 50 -12.47 3.91 3.27
CA VAL A 50 -11.87 2.63 2.82
C VAL A 50 -12.57 2.14 1.57
N SER A 51 -13.89 2.09 1.55
CA SER A 51 -14.67 1.65 0.37
C SER A 51 -14.39 2.55 -0.83
N LEU A 52 -14.28 3.87 -0.61
CA LEU A 52 -13.96 4.81 -1.68
C LEU A 52 -12.56 4.55 -2.26
N LEU A 53 -11.54 4.44 -1.40
CA LEU A 53 -10.16 4.14 -1.82
C LEU A 53 -10.07 2.83 -2.58
N LEU A 54 -10.70 1.76 -2.07
CA LEU A 54 -10.69 0.45 -2.72
C LEU A 54 -11.36 0.47 -4.09
N SER A 55 -12.46 1.22 -4.23
CA SER A 55 -13.11 1.42 -5.53
C SER A 55 -12.20 2.13 -6.52
N MET A 56 -11.49 3.18 -6.10
CA MET A 56 -10.56 3.93 -6.95
C MET A 56 -9.34 3.08 -7.34
N ILE A 57 -8.75 2.38 -6.39
CA ILE A 57 -7.61 1.49 -6.62
C ILE A 57 -7.99 0.38 -7.59
N GLY A 58 -9.14 -0.27 -7.39
CA GLY A 58 -9.63 -1.32 -8.27
C GLY A 58 -9.91 -0.83 -9.70
N ALA A 59 -10.49 0.37 -9.85
CA ALA A 59 -10.71 0.99 -11.15
C ALA A 59 -9.40 1.31 -11.87
N ASN A 60 -8.41 1.83 -11.14
CA ASN A 60 -7.08 2.14 -11.66
C ASN A 60 -6.34 0.87 -12.09
N ASP A 61 -6.36 -0.18 -11.28
CA ASP A 61 -5.78 -1.48 -11.61
C ASP A 61 -6.43 -2.09 -12.86
N ALA A 62 -7.76 -2.04 -12.94
CA ALA A 62 -8.51 -2.56 -14.09
C ALA A 62 -8.15 -1.85 -15.40
N SER A 63 -7.94 -0.52 -15.36
CA SER A 63 -7.58 0.32 -16.50
C SER A 63 -6.07 0.39 -16.79
N GLY A 64 -5.23 -0.19 -15.93
CA GLY A 64 -3.77 -0.11 -16.03
C GLY A 64 -3.18 1.24 -15.62
N GLN A 65 -3.95 2.09 -14.94
CA GLN A 65 -3.50 3.39 -14.44
C GLN A 65 -2.88 3.24 -13.04
N THR A 66 -1.61 2.90 -12.98
CA THR A 66 -0.92 2.63 -11.70
C THR A 66 -0.29 3.86 -11.07
N SER A 67 -0.26 4.97 -11.78
CA SER A 67 0.54 6.16 -11.47
C SER A 67 0.24 6.82 -10.11
N ASN A 68 -0.99 6.73 -9.60
CA ASN A 68 -1.41 7.27 -8.30
C ASN A 68 -1.68 6.18 -7.24
N ILE A 69 -1.46 4.91 -7.56
CA ILE A 69 -1.72 3.79 -6.62
C ILE A 69 -0.91 3.96 -5.33
N SER A 70 0.34 4.41 -5.42
CA SER A 70 1.17 4.67 -4.25
C SER A 70 0.55 5.72 -3.30
N SER A 71 0.03 6.82 -3.85
CA SER A 71 -0.62 7.88 -3.06
C SER A 71 -1.93 7.41 -2.43
N LEU A 72 -2.76 6.69 -3.19
CA LEU A 72 -3.98 6.07 -2.66
C LEU A 72 -3.66 5.01 -1.61
N GLY A 73 -2.56 4.29 -1.81
CA GLY A 73 -2.05 3.28 -0.88
C GLY A 73 -1.61 3.86 0.46
N GLN A 74 -0.92 4.99 0.44
CA GLN A 74 -0.59 5.71 1.66
C GLN A 74 -1.85 6.07 2.45
N LEU A 75 -2.86 6.66 1.78
CA LEU A 75 -4.13 6.98 2.42
C LEU A 75 -4.84 5.74 2.97
N LEU A 76 -4.77 4.60 2.26
CA LEU A 76 -5.39 3.35 2.69
C LEU A 76 -4.71 2.79 3.95
N THR A 77 -3.38 2.77 4.00
CA THR A 77 -2.63 2.27 5.16
C THR A 77 -2.66 3.22 6.37
N GLU A 78 -3.13 4.45 6.19
CA GLU A 78 -3.43 5.39 7.27
C GLU A 78 -4.82 5.16 7.91
N GLN A 79 -5.69 4.37 7.27
CA GLN A 79 -7.03 4.13 7.79
C GLN A 79 -7.02 3.27 9.06
N PRO A 80 -8.00 3.44 9.96
CA PRO A 80 -8.09 2.65 11.18
C PRO A 80 -8.15 1.14 10.87
N ALA A 81 -7.40 0.34 11.63
CA ALA A 81 -7.36 -1.12 11.46
C ALA A 81 -8.75 -1.76 11.46
N ALA A 82 -9.67 -1.26 12.30
CA ALA A 82 -11.04 -1.75 12.36
C ALA A 82 -11.84 -1.51 11.06
N ALA A 83 -11.56 -0.39 10.36
CA ALA A 83 -12.18 -0.11 9.07
C ALA A 83 -11.61 -1.02 7.97
N LEU A 84 -10.29 -1.21 7.96
CA LEU A 84 -9.62 -2.13 7.03
C LEU A 84 -10.08 -3.59 7.23
N LYS A 85 -10.25 -4.03 8.47
CA LYS A 85 -10.78 -5.38 8.79
C LYS A 85 -12.16 -5.64 8.18
N LYS A 86 -13.03 -4.64 8.13
CA LYS A 86 -14.35 -4.78 7.49
C LYS A 86 -14.25 -5.03 5.98
N ALA A 87 -13.20 -4.54 5.35
CA ALA A 87 -12.94 -4.71 3.92
C ALA A 87 -12.01 -5.90 3.60
N ARG A 88 -11.75 -6.80 4.56
CA ARG A 88 -10.77 -7.87 4.47
C ARG A 88 -10.79 -8.63 3.14
N ASN A 89 -11.94 -9.10 2.71
CA ASN A 89 -12.07 -9.88 1.48
C ASN A 89 -11.60 -9.09 0.24
N THR A 90 -11.93 -7.79 0.17
CA THR A 90 -11.50 -6.94 -0.93
C THR A 90 -9.99 -6.69 -0.88
N LEU A 91 -9.39 -6.55 0.32
CA LEU A 91 -7.94 -6.43 0.48
C LEU A 91 -7.21 -7.72 0.04
N GLU A 92 -7.77 -8.89 0.34
CA GLU A 92 -7.24 -10.18 -0.11
C GLU A 92 -7.34 -10.32 -1.64
N ASP A 93 -8.44 -9.89 -2.24
CA ASP A 93 -8.58 -9.85 -3.68
C ASP A 93 -7.55 -8.92 -4.35
N LEU A 94 -7.31 -7.74 -3.78
CA LEU A 94 -6.24 -6.86 -4.27
C LEU A 94 -4.86 -7.52 -4.18
N ALA A 95 -4.54 -8.16 -3.04
CA ALA A 95 -3.25 -8.79 -2.81
C ALA A 95 -2.99 -9.99 -3.74
N THR A 96 -4.03 -10.76 -4.07
CA THR A 96 -3.88 -12.03 -4.78
C THR A 96 -4.30 -11.97 -6.25
N LYS A 97 -5.18 -11.05 -6.63
CA LYS A 97 -5.77 -10.95 -7.97
C LYS A 97 -5.49 -9.61 -8.66
N GLY A 98 -4.88 -8.64 -7.97
CA GLY A 98 -4.48 -7.36 -8.57
C GLY A 98 -3.60 -7.58 -9.79
N LYS A 99 -3.88 -6.87 -10.89
CA LYS A 99 -3.13 -6.99 -12.14
C LYS A 99 -1.73 -6.40 -12.00
N ALA A 100 -1.65 -5.19 -11.44
CA ALA A 100 -0.38 -4.52 -11.23
C ALA A 100 0.30 -5.00 -9.93
N GLU A 101 1.63 -5.07 -9.95
CA GLU A 101 2.42 -5.40 -8.76
C GLU A 101 2.16 -4.41 -7.62
N GLU A 102 2.05 -3.12 -7.93
CA GLU A 102 1.77 -2.06 -6.98
C GLU A 102 0.44 -2.29 -6.27
N THR A 103 -0.58 -2.74 -6.99
CA THR A 103 -1.89 -3.08 -6.42
C THR A 103 -1.80 -4.26 -5.48
N ARG A 104 -1.08 -5.34 -5.87
CA ARG A 104 -0.91 -6.51 -5.01
C ARG A 104 -0.11 -6.19 -3.75
N ARG A 105 0.98 -5.44 -3.88
CA ARG A 105 1.79 -4.96 -2.74
C ARG A 105 0.96 -4.13 -1.78
N LEU A 106 0.13 -3.23 -2.32
CA LEU A 106 -0.78 -2.43 -1.51
C LEU A 106 -1.81 -3.29 -0.77
N GLY A 107 -2.37 -4.32 -1.42
CA GLY A 107 -3.25 -5.28 -0.77
C GLY A 107 -2.60 -5.92 0.45
N TYR A 108 -1.35 -6.41 0.31
CA TYR A 108 -0.59 -6.98 1.43
C TYR A 108 -0.30 -5.95 2.52
N ALA A 109 0.09 -4.72 2.18
CA ALA A 109 0.35 -3.66 3.17
C ALA A 109 -0.91 -3.33 3.97
N ALA A 110 -2.06 -3.23 3.31
CA ALA A 110 -3.33 -2.95 3.97
C ALA A 110 -3.80 -4.12 4.86
N ILE A 111 -3.57 -5.38 4.45
CA ILE A 111 -3.84 -6.56 5.28
C ILE A 111 -2.99 -6.54 6.55
N MET A 112 -1.68 -6.33 6.41
CA MET A 112 -0.77 -6.23 7.56
C MET A 112 -1.16 -5.10 8.51
N THR A 113 -1.57 -3.95 7.97
CA THR A 113 -2.07 -2.82 8.76
C THR A 113 -3.37 -3.17 9.48
N ALA A 114 -4.29 -3.86 8.82
CA ALA A 114 -5.55 -4.31 9.43
C ALA A 114 -5.31 -5.27 10.59
N ASP A 115 -4.39 -6.22 10.42
CA ASP A 115 -4.11 -7.26 11.42
C ASP A 115 -3.19 -6.77 12.55
N GLY A 116 -2.39 -5.74 12.29
CA GLY A 116 -1.32 -5.34 13.19
C GLY A 116 -0.17 -6.35 13.25
N SER A 117 -0.12 -7.27 12.29
CA SER A 117 0.91 -8.30 12.15
C SER A 117 1.09 -8.73 10.69
N GLY A 118 2.19 -9.42 10.40
CA GLY A 118 2.47 -9.95 9.06
C GLY A 118 2.06 -11.41 8.83
N GLU A 119 1.65 -12.12 9.87
CA GLU A 119 1.53 -13.59 9.84
C GLU A 119 0.51 -14.10 8.83
N ASN A 120 -0.72 -13.60 8.89
CA ASN A 120 -1.78 -14.01 7.95
C ASN A 120 -1.45 -13.64 6.51
N ALA A 121 -0.90 -12.45 6.30
CA ALA A 121 -0.48 -11.99 4.98
C ALA A 121 0.69 -12.81 4.45
N LEU A 122 1.65 -13.17 5.30
CA LEU A 122 2.77 -14.04 4.95
C LEU A 122 2.29 -15.46 4.59
N PHE A 123 1.37 -16.01 5.36
CA PHE A 123 0.79 -17.32 5.05
C PHE A 123 0.15 -17.32 3.64
N ALA A 124 -0.64 -16.31 3.32
CA ALA A 124 -1.24 -16.15 2.00
C ALA A 124 -0.16 -15.96 0.90
N ALA A 125 0.86 -15.15 1.18
CA ALA A 125 1.96 -14.88 0.25
C ALA A 125 2.86 -16.09 0.00
N SER A 126 2.96 -17.02 0.96
CA SER A 126 3.81 -18.21 0.86
C SER A 126 3.33 -19.24 -0.19
N GLN A 127 2.22 -18.97 -0.88
CA GLN A 127 1.71 -19.86 -1.93
C GLN A 127 2.52 -19.80 -3.23
N SER A 128 3.24 -18.70 -3.48
CA SER A 128 4.10 -18.56 -4.66
C SER A 128 5.28 -17.61 -4.40
N LYS A 129 6.33 -17.73 -5.21
CA LYS A 129 7.49 -16.83 -5.17
C LYS A 129 7.11 -15.38 -5.45
N ASP A 130 6.23 -15.16 -6.42
CA ASP A 130 5.79 -13.82 -6.80
C ASP A 130 4.97 -13.17 -5.69
N SER A 131 4.05 -13.91 -5.08
CA SER A 131 3.28 -13.43 -3.94
C SER A 131 4.17 -13.10 -2.73
N LEU A 132 5.19 -13.93 -2.46
CA LEU A 132 6.14 -13.67 -1.39
C LEU A 132 6.99 -12.42 -1.66
N ARG A 133 7.39 -12.20 -2.92
CA ARG A 133 8.09 -10.99 -3.35
C ARG A 133 7.20 -9.75 -3.17
N ASP A 134 5.92 -9.84 -3.57
CA ASP A 134 4.96 -8.74 -3.39
C ASP A 134 4.73 -8.44 -1.90
N TRP A 135 4.64 -9.46 -1.04
CA TRP A 135 4.54 -9.27 0.41
C TRP A 135 5.77 -8.56 0.99
N LEU A 136 6.99 -9.00 0.63
CA LEU A 136 8.24 -8.36 1.06
C LEU A 136 8.29 -6.89 0.62
N ALA A 137 7.95 -6.62 -0.63
CA ALA A 137 7.94 -5.28 -1.19
C ALA A 137 6.80 -4.39 -0.63
N ALA A 138 5.80 -4.97 0.02
CA ALA A 138 4.70 -4.25 0.66
C ALA A 138 5.10 -3.60 2.00
N VAL A 139 6.09 -4.15 2.70
CA VAL A 139 6.48 -3.70 4.06
C VAL A 139 6.79 -2.20 4.13
N PRO A 140 7.54 -1.59 3.20
CA PRO A 140 7.83 -0.16 3.22
C PRO A 140 6.58 0.73 3.07
N SER A 141 5.50 0.22 2.48
CA SER A 141 4.26 0.97 2.24
C SER A 141 3.34 1.03 3.47
N ILE A 142 3.70 0.37 4.56
CA ILE A 142 2.95 0.42 5.81
C ILE A 142 3.25 1.76 6.50
N SER A 143 2.23 2.56 6.77
CA SER A 143 2.41 3.90 7.38
C SER A 143 2.88 3.81 8.85
N ASN A 144 2.48 2.78 9.60
CA ASN A 144 2.86 2.59 11.00
C ASN A 144 4.31 2.07 11.11
N ALA A 145 5.21 2.91 11.66
CA ALA A 145 6.63 2.59 11.81
C ALA A 145 6.90 1.46 12.80
N GLU A 146 6.12 1.36 13.89
CA GLU A 146 6.23 0.30 14.89
C GLU A 146 5.87 -1.05 14.27
N LEU A 147 4.76 -1.10 13.52
CA LEU A 147 4.37 -2.31 12.80
C LEU A 147 5.46 -2.74 11.81
N ARG A 148 6.03 -1.80 11.04
CA ARG A 148 7.15 -2.13 10.14
C ARG A 148 8.33 -2.74 10.89
N GLY A 149 8.69 -2.17 12.07
CA GLY A 149 9.74 -2.70 12.92
C GLY A 149 9.46 -4.12 13.40
N ASN A 150 8.23 -4.40 13.80
CA ASN A 150 7.81 -5.73 14.29
C ASN A 150 7.83 -6.80 13.19
N LEU A 151 7.67 -6.42 11.92
CA LEU A 151 7.76 -7.34 10.77
C LEU A 151 9.19 -7.77 10.46
N PHE A 152 10.21 -7.07 11.00
CA PHE A 152 11.61 -7.38 10.72
C PHE A 152 11.99 -8.81 11.07
N SER A 153 11.49 -9.36 12.17
CA SER A 153 11.77 -10.75 12.57
C SER A 153 11.26 -11.75 11.53
N SER A 154 10.06 -11.53 10.98
CA SER A 154 9.47 -12.38 9.95
C SER A 154 10.27 -12.28 8.64
N VAL A 155 10.64 -11.08 8.22
CA VAL A 155 11.48 -10.86 7.03
C VAL A 155 12.85 -11.51 7.20
N ARG A 156 13.49 -11.34 8.37
CA ARG A 156 14.79 -11.95 8.66
C ARG A 156 14.73 -13.47 8.61
N SER A 157 13.67 -14.07 9.13
CA SER A 157 13.50 -15.53 9.09
C SER A 157 13.47 -16.06 7.64
N LEU A 158 12.83 -15.34 6.73
CA LEU A 158 12.78 -15.71 5.31
C LEU A 158 14.14 -15.66 4.59
N MET A 159 15.10 -14.88 5.11
CA MET A 159 16.47 -14.87 4.56
C MET A 159 17.24 -16.17 4.81
N PHE A 160 16.88 -16.88 5.88
CA PHE A 160 17.56 -18.12 6.28
C PHE A 160 16.72 -19.36 5.97
N GLU A 161 15.42 -19.23 5.95
CA GLU A 161 14.51 -20.35 5.76
C GLU A 161 13.28 -19.97 4.92
N LEU A 162 13.25 -20.43 3.67
CA LEU A 162 12.08 -20.29 2.82
C LEU A 162 10.94 -21.21 3.30
N PRO A 163 9.67 -20.81 3.08
CA PRO A 163 8.54 -21.69 3.30
C PRO A 163 8.73 -23.04 2.61
N PRO A 164 8.34 -24.15 3.24
CA PRO A 164 8.64 -25.50 2.75
C PRO A 164 8.19 -25.77 1.32
N ASN A 165 7.03 -25.22 0.93
CA ASN A 165 6.47 -25.33 -0.42
C ASN A 165 7.28 -24.58 -1.49
N LEU A 166 8.08 -23.59 -1.10
CA LEU A 166 8.92 -22.82 -2.02
C LEU A 166 10.37 -23.32 -2.07
N LYS A 167 10.79 -24.17 -1.11
CA LYS A 167 12.16 -24.74 -1.10
C LYS A 167 12.43 -25.62 -2.33
N ALA A 168 11.46 -26.38 -2.78
CA ALA A 168 11.59 -27.27 -3.94
C ALA A 168 11.77 -26.49 -5.25
N GLU A 169 11.25 -25.28 -5.35
CA GLU A 169 11.39 -24.43 -6.53
C GLU A 169 12.68 -23.58 -6.52
N ALA A 170 13.33 -23.46 -5.37
CA ALA A 170 14.48 -22.57 -5.18
C ALA A 170 15.78 -23.09 -5.80
N SER A 171 15.82 -24.32 -6.34
CA SER A 171 17.01 -24.88 -7.00
C SER A 171 17.46 -24.14 -8.26
N GLY A 172 16.81 -23.06 -8.66
CA GLY A 172 17.11 -22.30 -9.89
C GLY A 172 17.29 -20.77 -9.74
N GLY A 173 17.27 -20.20 -8.53
CA GLY A 173 17.51 -18.75 -8.39
C GLY A 173 17.20 -18.22 -6.99
N SER A 174 18.10 -17.38 -6.46
CA SER A 174 17.90 -16.70 -5.18
C SER A 174 16.71 -15.75 -5.24
N LEU A 175 15.71 -15.95 -4.37
CA LEU A 175 14.58 -15.05 -4.21
C LEU A 175 14.99 -13.71 -3.59
N LEU A 176 16.10 -13.68 -2.90
CA LEU A 176 16.65 -12.51 -2.24
C LEU A 176 18.05 -12.28 -2.77
N GLN A 177 18.24 -11.24 -3.59
CA GLN A 177 19.56 -10.72 -3.82
C GLN A 177 20.06 -10.08 -2.51
N PRO A 178 21.34 -10.28 -2.12
CA PRO A 178 21.88 -9.81 -0.84
C PRO A 178 21.91 -8.29 -0.66
N GLY A 179 21.24 -7.49 -1.39
CA GLY A 179 21.13 -6.03 -1.24
C GLY A 179 19.73 -5.53 -0.95
N ILE A 180 18.70 -6.30 -1.30
CA ILE A 180 17.31 -5.80 -1.25
C ILE A 180 16.77 -5.71 0.18
N ALA A 181 17.12 -6.66 1.04
CA ALA A 181 16.61 -6.68 2.41
C ALA A 181 17.27 -5.62 3.32
N VAL A 182 18.48 -5.17 3.00
CA VAL A 182 19.23 -4.22 3.84
C VAL A 182 18.76 -2.80 3.64
N ASP A 183 18.38 -2.41 2.41
CA ASP A 183 17.96 -1.04 2.10
C ASP A 183 16.57 -0.70 2.68
N TYR A 184 15.69 -1.71 2.87
CA TYR A 184 14.35 -1.49 3.42
C TYR A 184 14.31 -1.22 4.92
N PHE A 185 15.36 -1.61 5.64
CA PHE A 185 15.41 -1.50 7.11
C PHE A 185 16.49 -0.55 7.62
N GLN A 186 17.18 0.18 6.74
CA GLN A 186 18.04 1.27 7.23
C GLN A 186 17.15 2.35 7.85
N PRO A 187 17.32 2.67 9.15
CA PRO A 187 16.72 3.86 9.70
C PRO A 187 17.26 5.04 8.88
N SER A 188 16.37 5.85 8.34
CA SER A 188 16.75 7.12 7.73
C SER A 188 17.63 7.85 8.75
N ALA A 189 18.89 8.03 8.42
CA ALA A 189 19.84 8.83 9.19
C ALA A 189 19.45 10.29 9.05
N SER A 190 18.41 10.69 9.76
CA SER A 190 18.03 12.07 9.93
C SER A 190 17.94 12.36 11.43
N ASN A 191 18.99 13.04 11.89
CA ASN A 191 19.08 13.83 13.10
C ASN A 191 19.17 13.07 14.44
N VAL A 192 20.38 12.64 14.76
CA VAL A 192 20.89 12.87 16.12
C VAL A 192 22.07 13.83 15.99
N ALA A 193 21.76 15.13 15.95
CA ALA A 193 22.71 16.11 16.42
C ALA A 193 22.64 16.05 17.95
N ILE A 194 23.68 15.53 18.56
CA ILE A 194 23.90 15.62 20.00
C ILE A 194 24.68 16.92 20.18
N GLU A 195 24.06 17.88 20.86
CA GLU A 195 24.79 18.85 21.71
C GLU A 195 24.90 18.28 23.13
#